data_3414ff66cf74989aae1c37914762e819
#
_entry.id   3414ff66cf74989aae1c37914762e819
#
_cell.length_a   1.000
_cell.length_b   1.000
_cell.length_c   1.000
_cell.angle_alpha   90.00
_cell.angle_beta   90.00
_cell.angle_gamma   90.00
#
_symmetry.space_group_name_H-M   'P 1'
#
loop_
_entity.id
_entity.type
_entity.pdbx_description
1 polymer ?
#
loop_
_entity_poly.entity_id
_entity_poly.type
_entity_poly.pdbx_seq_one_letter_code
_entity_poly.pdbx_strand_id
1 'polypeptide(L)'
;MKLKHFLVVAFAFVAGMASAQQMPAIPIDPNVRIGKLDNGLTYYIRHNNWPENVANFYIAQRVGSIQEEESQRGLAHFLEHMAFNGSEHFPDSTLLEYTRSLGVEFGSDLNAYTGIDQTVYRICNVPTKRQTALDSCLLILRDWSNGLTLVDKEIDQERGVIHQEWQMRTSASMRIFERTLPLQYPGSKYGERLPIGLMSVVDNFKYNELRDYYHKWYHPGNQAIIVV
;
A
#
# COMPACT_ATOMS: atom_id res chain seq x y z
N MET A 1 48.89 34.63 -15.76
CA MET A 1 48.79 33.31 -16.41
C MET A 1 48.08 32.24 -15.56
N LYS A 2 48.07 32.34 -14.24
CA LYS A 2 47.48 31.29 -13.35
C LYS A 2 45.93 31.29 -13.27
N LEU A 3 45.27 32.43 -13.41
CA LEU A 3 43.79 32.50 -13.26
C LEU A 3 43.02 31.91 -14.45
N LYS A 4 43.58 32.07 -15.68
CA LYS A 4 42.94 31.52 -16.89
C LYS A 4 42.93 29.98 -16.93
N HIS A 5 43.97 29.34 -16.41
CA HIS A 5 44.06 27.89 -16.33
C HIS A 5 43.12 27.32 -15.27
N PHE A 6 42.91 28.05 -14.16
CA PHE A 6 41.96 27.63 -13.12
C PHE A 6 40.50 27.66 -13.62
N LEU A 7 40.14 28.69 -14.40
CA LEU A 7 38.82 28.82 -15.01
C LEU A 7 38.54 27.73 -16.06
N VAL A 8 39.54 27.36 -16.86
CA VAL A 8 39.39 26.28 -17.86
C VAL A 8 39.20 24.91 -17.20
N VAL A 9 39.98 24.64 -16.13
CA VAL A 9 39.84 23.37 -15.36
C VAL A 9 38.49 23.31 -14.62
N ALA A 10 38.06 24.43 -14.03
CA ALA A 10 36.73 24.49 -13.37
C ALA A 10 35.58 24.29 -14.37
N PHE A 11 35.70 24.88 -15.59
CA PHE A 11 34.68 24.70 -16.63
C PHE A 11 34.65 23.28 -17.20
N ALA A 12 35.80 22.63 -17.36
CA ALA A 12 35.90 21.22 -17.77
C ALA A 12 35.34 20.27 -16.70
N PHE A 13 35.49 20.60 -15.41
CA PHE A 13 34.94 19.82 -14.31
C PHE A 13 33.39 19.93 -14.23
N VAL A 14 32.84 21.13 -14.46
CA VAL A 14 31.42 21.40 -14.50
C VAL A 14 30.78 20.77 -15.75
N ALA A 15 31.45 20.82 -16.91
CA ALA A 15 31.00 20.15 -18.13
C ALA A 15 31.05 18.62 -18.02
N GLY A 16 32.00 18.07 -17.27
CA GLY A 16 32.07 16.63 -16.98
C GLY A 16 30.96 16.14 -16.04
N MET A 17 30.46 16.98 -15.12
CA MET A 17 29.33 16.65 -14.27
C MET A 17 27.98 16.79 -14.95
N ALA A 18 27.88 17.58 -16.02
CA ALA A 18 26.67 17.73 -16.83
C ALA A 18 26.38 16.52 -17.73
N SER A 19 27.32 15.61 -17.89
CA SER A 19 27.12 14.29 -18.54
C SER A 19 26.66 13.26 -17.50
N ALA A 20 25.69 13.56 -16.67
CA ALA A 20 24.94 12.52 -15.98
C ALA A 20 24.33 11.65 -17.08
N GLN A 21 24.97 10.52 -17.37
CA GLN A 21 24.45 9.53 -18.30
C GLN A 21 22.99 9.26 -17.89
N GLN A 22 22.05 9.73 -18.71
CA GLN A 22 20.68 9.29 -18.56
C GLN A 22 20.71 7.76 -18.70
N MET A 23 20.56 7.07 -17.59
CA MET A 23 20.42 5.62 -17.66
C MET A 23 19.27 5.33 -18.63
N PRO A 24 19.46 4.45 -19.60
CA PRO A 24 18.37 4.07 -20.51
C PRO A 24 17.19 3.59 -19.66
N ALA A 25 15.99 4.03 -20.02
CA ALA A 25 14.78 3.56 -19.37
C ALA A 25 14.73 2.03 -19.46
N ILE A 26 14.49 1.38 -18.32
CA ILE A 26 14.30 -0.07 -18.30
C ILE A 26 13.07 -0.38 -19.16
N PRO A 27 13.19 -1.21 -20.21
CA PRO A 27 12.06 -1.54 -21.06
C PRO A 27 10.99 -2.29 -20.25
N ILE A 28 9.73 -1.95 -20.49
CA ILE A 28 8.60 -2.70 -19.93
C ILE A 28 8.55 -4.07 -20.60
N ASP A 29 8.31 -5.14 -19.81
CA ASP A 29 8.08 -6.48 -20.36
C ASP A 29 6.93 -6.44 -21.40
N PRO A 30 7.18 -6.80 -22.67
CA PRO A 30 6.17 -6.72 -23.73
C PRO A 30 4.97 -7.66 -23.51
N ASN A 31 5.09 -8.62 -22.61
CA ASN A 31 4.00 -9.53 -22.24
C ASN A 31 3.08 -8.97 -21.14
N VAL A 32 3.40 -7.83 -20.56
CA VAL A 32 2.50 -7.15 -19.60
C VAL A 32 1.48 -6.34 -20.37
N ARG A 33 0.22 -6.65 -20.18
CA ARG A 33 -0.90 -5.82 -20.66
C ARG A 33 -1.14 -4.70 -19.64
N ILE A 34 -0.95 -3.47 -20.09
CA ILE A 34 -1.19 -2.27 -19.26
C ILE A 34 -2.35 -1.52 -19.89
N GLY A 35 -3.30 -1.10 -19.06
CA GLY A 35 -4.40 -0.26 -19.50
C GLY A 35 -4.98 0.58 -18.37
N LYS A 36 -5.91 1.44 -18.75
CA LYS A 36 -6.63 2.32 -17.83
C LYS A 36 -8.12 2.26 -18.19
N LEU A 37 -8.97 2.06 -17.19
CA LEU A 37 -10.42 2.12 -17.34
C LEU A 37 -10.91 3.56 -17.39
N ASP A 38 -12.12 3.78 -17.89
CA ASP A 38 -12.72 5.12 -18.03
C ASP A 38 -12.86 5.85 -16.68
N ASN A 39 -13.02 5.11 -15.59
CA ASN A 39 -13.05 5.64 -14.22
C ASN A 39 -11.68 6.02 -13.67
N GLY A 40 -10.60 5.80 -14.42
CA GLY A 40 -9.24 6.13 -14.03
C GLY A 40 -8.43 5.00 -13.38
N LEU A 41 -9.03 3.82 -13.12
CA LEU A 41 -8.32 2.66 -12.58
C LEU A 41 -7.29 2.14 -13.57
N THR A 42 -6.05 1.98 -13.13
CA THR A 42 -4.98 1.35 -13.92
C THR A 42 -4.97 -0.15 -13.68
N TYR A 43 -4.67 -0.93 -14.72
CA TYR A 43 -4.47 -2.37 -14.55
C TYR A 43 -3.21 -2.86 -15.24
N TYR A 44 -2.62 -3.90 -14.66
CA TYR A 44 -1.47 -4.64 -15.17
C TYR A 44 -1.81 -6.12 -15.15
N ILE A 45 -1.75 -6.78 -16.31
CA ILE A 45 -2.03 -8.22 -16.44
C ILE A 45 -0.83 -8.89 -17.11
N ARG A 46 -0.29 -9.90 -16.45
CA ARG A 46 0.84 -10.67 -16.95
C ARG A 46 0.52 -12.16 -16.87
N HIS A 47 0.42 -12.82 -18.03
CA HIS A 47 0.34 -14.29 -18.03
C HIS A 47 1.67 -14.89 -17.61
N ASN A 48 1.63 -15.86 -16.70
CA ASN A 48 2.77 -16.60 -16.18
C ASN A 48 2.48 -18.11 -16.25
N ASN A 49 3.50 -18.90 -16.61
CA ASN A 49 3.38 -20.36 -16.70
C ASN A 49 3.82 -21.09 -15.43
N TRP A 50 4.34 -20.37 -14.44
CA TRP A 50 4.85 -20.94 -13.21
C TRP A 50 4.59 -20.02 -12.00
N PRO A 51 4.02 -20.56 -10.91
CA PRO A 51 3.49 -21.93 -10.77
C PRO A 51 2.24 -22.15 -11.62
N GLU A 52 2.02 -23.40 -12.04
CA GLU A 52 0.86 -23.74 -12.87
C GLU A 52 -0.45 -23.69 -12.10
N ASN A 53 -1.53 -23.30 -12.78
CA ASN A 53 -2.92 -23.32 -12.29
C ASN A 53 -3.18 -22.46 -11.05
N VAL A 54 -2.41 -21.39 -10.85
CA VAL A 54 -2.65 -20.38 -9.82
C VAL A 54 -2.58 -18.98 -10.42
N ALA A 55 -3.28 -18.05 -9.79
CA ALA A 55 -3.21 -16.64 -10.09
C ALA A 55 -2.99 -15.82 -8.82
N ASN A 56 -2.34 -14.68 -8.97
CA ASN A 56 -2.11 -13.72 -7.89
C ASN A 56 -2.82 -12.41 -8.23
N PHE A 57 -3.54 -11.87 -7.27
CA PHE A 57 -4.29 -10.64 -7.39
C PHE A 57 -3.76 -9.61 -6.40
N TYR A 58 -3.54 -8.39 -6.88
CA TYR A 58 -3.14 -7.28 -6.05
C TYR A 58 -3.97 -6.05 -6.38
N ILE A 59 -4.28 -5.25 -5.36
CA ILE A 59 -4.68 -3.87 -5.54
C ILE A 59 -3.72 -2.97 -4.77
N ALA A 60 -3.08 -2.06 -5.47
CA ALA A 60 -2.18 -1.07 -4.91
C ALA A 60 -2.87 0.28 -4.83
N GLN A 61 -2.85 0.88 -3.65
CA GLN A 61 -3.34 2.22 -3.36
C GLN A 61 -2.13 3.17 -3.31
N ARG A 62 -2.19 4.26 -4.05
CA ARG A 62 -1.19 5.34 -3.97
C ARG A 62 -1.49 6.23 -2.76
N VAL A 63 -1.64 5.61 -1.61
CA VAL A 63 -1.91 6.24 -0.32
C VAL A 63 -1.29 5.41 0.79
N GLY A 64 -0.65 6.10 1.73
CA GLY A 64 -0.05 5.53 2.92
C GLY A 64 -0.04 6.58 4.02
N SER A 65 0.82 6.43 5.00
CA SER A 65 0.85 7.31 6.16
C SER A 65 1.30 8.76 5.87
N ILE A 66 1.95 9.01 4.73
CA ILE A 66 2.39 10.36 4.33
C ILE A 66 1.22 11.30 4.01
N GLN A 67 0.08 10.76 3.61
CA GLN A 67 -1.13 11.53 3.33
C GLN A 67 -1.91 11.92 4.59
N GLU A 68 -1.54 11.38 5.74
CA GLU A 68 -2.19 11.67 7.01
C GLU A 68 -1.90 13.10 7.49
N GLU A 69 -2.92 13.75 8.06
CA GLU A 69 -2.75 14.93 8.89
C GLU A 69 -2.35 14.52 10.31
N GLU A 70 -2.02 15.47 11.19
CA GLU A 70 -1.60 15.15 12.57
C GLU A 70 -2.67 14.39 13.36
N SER A 71 -3.94 14.74 13.18
CA SER A 71 -5.09 14.06 13.79
C SER A 71 -5.42 12.72 13.19
N GLN A 72 -4.76 12.33 12.08
CA GLN A 72 -5.03 11.13 11.30
C GLN A 72 -3.90 10.09 11.37
N ARG A 73 -2.88 10.34 12.18
CA ARG A 73 -1.68 9.48 12.25
C ARG A 73 -2.01 8.07 12.72
N GLY A 74 -1.96 7.13 11.77
CA GLY A 74 -2.31 5.72 11.93
C GLY A 74 -3.56 5.29 11.16
N LEU A 75 -4.33 6.21 10.54
CA LEU A 75 -5.56 5.86 9.82
C LEU A 75 -5.30 5.04 8.55
N ALA A 76 -4.18 5.25 7.86
CA ALA A 76 -3.81 4.46 6.68
C ALA A 76 -3.66 2.98 7.04
N HIS A 77 -2.95 2.69 8.12
CA HIS A 77 -2.74 1.34 8.63
C HIS A 77 -4.02 0.76 9.25
N PHE A 78 -4.75 1.57 9.98
CA PHE A 78 -6.04 1.17 10.53
C PHE A 78 -7.02 0.75 9.42
N LEU A 79 -7.05 1.50 8.32
CA LEU A 79 -7.90 1.20 7.17
C LEU A 79 -7.47 -0.10 6.46
N GLU A 80 -6.17 -0.41 6.45
CA GLU A 80 -5.67 -1.69 5.96
C GLU A 80 -6.30 -2.86 6.72
N HIS A 81 -6.32 -2.80 8.05
CA HIS A 81 -6.95 -3.82 8.89
C HIS A 81 -8.46 -3.93 8.63
N MET A 82 -9.13 -2.78 8.51
CA MET A 82 -10.58 -2.75 8.25
C MET A 82 -10.99 -3.39 6.93
N ALA A 83 -10.07 -3.52 5.97
CA ALA A 83 -10.33 -4.21 4.71
C ALA A 83 -10.65 -5.71 4.87
N PHE A 84 -10.35 -6.28 6.03
CA PHE A 84 -10.65 -7.68 6.37
C PHE A 84 -11.86 -7.83 7.31
N ASN A 85 -12.43 -6.71 7.77
CA ASN A 85 -13.50 -6.65 8.77
C ASN A 85 -14.87 -6.30 8.17
N GLY A 86 -15.09 -6.63 6.89
CA GLY A 86 -16.36 -6.51 6.22
C GLY A 86 -16.39 -5.50 5.08
N SER A 87 -17.05 -5.92 4.01
CA SER A 87 -17.29 -5.14 2.80
C SER A 87 -18.69 -5.39 2.25
N GLU A 88 -19.04 -4.69 1.17
CA GLU A 88 -20.35 -4.73 0.55
C GLU A 88 -20.80 -6.15 0.17
N HIS A 89 -19.90 -6.95 -0.41
CA HIS A 89 -20.20 -8.31 -0.87
C HIS A 89 -19.68 -9.40 0.07
N PHE A 90 -18.79 -9.04 0.98
CA PHE A 90 -18.19 -9.93 1.96
C PHE A 90 -18.34 -9.34 3.38
N PRO A 91 -19.56 -9.41 3.95
CA PRO A 91 -19.80 -8.90 5.30
C PRO A 91 -19.05 -9.73 6.35
N ASP A 92 -18.70 -9.10 7.46
CA ASP A 92 -18.06 -9.72 8.63
C ASP A 92 -16.80 -10.53 8.23
N SER A 93 -16.72 -11.80 8.64
CA SER A 93 -15.62 -12.74 8.34
C SER A 93 -15.74 -13.49 7.03
N THR A 94 -16.78 -13.24 6.23
CA THR A 94 -17.09 -14.04 5.03
C THR A 94 -16.00 -14.01 3.97
N LEU A 95 -15.23 -12.92 3.89
CA LEU A 95 -14.04 -12.83 3.03
C LEU A 95 -13.00 -13.90 3.41
N LEU A 96 -12.68 -13.99 4.70
CA LEU A 96 -11.70 -14.96 5.22
C LEU A 96 -12.18 -16.40 5.06
N GLU A 97 -13.47 -16.65 5.29
CA GLU A 97 -14.08 -17.96 5.12
C GLU A 97 -14.08 -18.39 3.64
N TYR A 98 -14.44 -17.47 2.75
CA TYR A 98 -14.44 -17.72 1.32
C TYR A 98 -13.00 -18.02 0.80
N THR A 99 -12.02 -17.18 1.09
CA THR A 99 -10.65 -17.39 0.63
C THR A 99 -10.05 -18.68 1.19
N ARG A 100 -10.32 -19.01 2.46
CA ARG A 100 -9.94 -20.30 3.05
C ARG A 100 -10.57 -21.48 2.30
N SER A 101 -11.83 -21.37 1.82
CA SER A 101 -12.48 -22.41 1.02
C SER A 101 -11.80 -22.66 -0.34
N LEU A 102 -11.00 -21.71 -0.81
CA LEU A 102 -10.16 -21.82 -2.01
C LEU A 102 -8.77 -22.42 -1.72
N GLY A 103 -8.42 -22.64 -0.45
CA GLY A 103 -7.09 -23.04 -0.02
C GLY A 103 -6.11 -21.85 0.10
N VAL A 104 -6.62 -20.62 0.10
CA VAL A 104 -5.86 -19.38 0.31
C VAL A 104 -5.79 -19.10 1.80
N GLU A 105 -4.58 -19.07 2.37
CA GLU A 105 -4.36 -18.89 3.81
C GLU A 105 -4.15 -17.42 4.18
N PHE A 106 -4.80 -16.98 5.26
CA PHE A 106 -4.58 -15.65 5.81
C PHE A 106 -3.16 -15.52 6.40
N GLY A 107 -2.51 -14.41 6.11
CA GLY A 107 -1.13 -14.12 6.52
C GLY A 107 -0.09 -14.50 5.46
N SER A 108 -0.18 -15.69 4.87
CA SER A 108 0.75 -16.13 3.81
C SER A 108 0.29 -15.71 2.42
N ASP A 109 -0.95 -16.02 2.03
CA ASP A 109 -1.48 -15.81 0.69
C ASP A 109 -2.41 -14.60 0.62
N LEU A 110 -3.33 -14.47 1.56
CA LEU A 110 -4.19 -13.31 1.76
C LEU A 110 -3.54 -12.39 2.79
N ASN A 111 -3.09 -11.22 2.36
CA ASN A 111 -2.40 -10.28 3.24
C ASN A 111 -2.47 -8.86 2.68
N ALA A 112 -2.02 -7.89 3.49
CA ALA A 112 -1.82 -6.52 3.07
C ALA A 112 -0.59 -5.91 3.77
N TYR A 113 -0.19 -4.74 3.34
CA TYR A 113 0.77 -3.91 4.07
C TYR A 113 0.54 -2.44 3.77
N THR A 114 0.78 -1.61 4.76
CA THR A 114 0.79 -0.16 4.66
C THR A 114 2.22 0.36 4.75
N GLY A 115 2.65 1.06 3.71
CA GLY A 115 3.89 1.83 3.67
C GLY A 115 3.65 3.31 3.96
N ILE A 116 4.71 4.10 3.80
CA ILE A 116 4.62 5.55 3.96
C ILE A 116 3.82 6.18 2.80
N ASP A 117 3.96 5.69 1.57
CA ASP A 117 3.38 6.26 0.35
C ASP A 117 2.43 5.33 -0.40
N GLN A 118 2.25 4.09 0.06
CA GLN A 118 1.39 3.11 -0.57
C GLN A 118 0.78 2.12 0.42
N THR A 119 -0.38 1.58 0.07
CA THR A 119 -1.00 0.43 0.74
C THR A 119 -1.31 -0.62 -0.32
N VAL A 120 -0.93 -1.87 -0.07
CA VAL A 120 -1.12 -2.95 -1.04
C VAL A 120 -1.83 -4.12 -0.38
N TYR A 121 -2.89 -4.59 -1.00
CA TYR A 121 -3.62 -5.80 -0.65
C TYR A 121 -3.34 -6.89 -1.67
N ARG A 122 -3.24 -8.13 -1.23
CA ARG A 122 -2.93 -9.26 -2.10
C ARG A 122 -3.75 -10.51 -1.78
N ILE A 123 -4.07 -11.25 -2.82
CA ILE A 123 -4.63 -12.60 -2.76
C ILE A 123 -3.75 -13.45 -3.68
N CYS A 124 -2.92 -14.30 -3.13
CA CYS A 124 -1.96 -15.12 -3.87
C CYS A 124 -2.43 -16.58 -3.92
N ASN A 125 -1.84 -17.35 -4.83
CA ASN A 125 -2.05 -18.79 -4.98
C ASN A 125 -3.53 -19.19 -5.23
N VAL A 126 -4.31 -18.33 -5.86
CA VAL A 126 -5.73 -18.59 -6.18
C VAL A 126 -5.82 -19.65 -7.27
N PRO A 127 -6.55 -20.79 -7.07
CA PRO A 127 -6.67 -21.85 -8.06
C PRO A 127 -7.44 -21.36 -9.31
N THR A 128 -6.80 -21.42 -10.49
CA THR A 128 -7.41 -20.96 -11.76
C THR A 128 -8.38 -21.92 -12.37
N LYS A 129 -8.43 -23.19 -11.91
CA LYS A 129 -9.40 -24.20 -12.40
C LYS A 129 -10.85 -23.88 -12.10
N ARG A 130 -11.10 -23.00 -11.12
CA ARG A 130 -12.43 -22.53 -10.76
C ARG A 130 -12.64 -21.11 -11.27
N GLN A 131 -13.34 -20.96 -12.40
CA GLN A 131 -13.62 -19.62 -12.97
C GLN A 131 -14.25 -18.67 -11.94
N THR A 132 -15.19 -19.19 -11.12
CA THR A 132 -15.82 -18.41 -10.05
C THR A 132 -14.84 -17.87 -9.01
N ALA A 133 -13.68 -18.51 -8.81
CA ALA A 133 -12.66 -18.01 -7.89
C ALA A 133 -11.99 -16.74 -8.43
N LEU A 134 -11.74 -16.67 -9.73
CA LEU A 134 -11.16 -15.48 -10.37
C LEU A 134 -12.12 -14.29 -10.28
N ASP A 135 -13.40 -14.52 -10.62
CA ASP A 135 -14.44 -13.48 -10.56
C ASP A 135 -14.65 -12.96 -9.13
N SER A 136 -14.66 -13.87 -8.14
CA SER A 136 -14.79 -13.47 -6.74
C SER A 136 -13.55 -12.73 -6.22
N CYS A 137 -12.34 -13.10 -6.65
CA CYS A 137 -11.14 -12.34 -6.28
C CYS A 137 -11.16 -10.93 -6.87
N LEU A 138 -11.62 -10.76 -8.11
CA LEU A 138 -11.81 -9.42 -8.68
C LEU A 138 -12.90 -8.63 -7.93
N LEU A 139 -13.97 -9.30 -7.47
CA LEU A 139 -14.97 -8.67 -6.63
C LEU A 139 -14.42 -8.23 -5.27
N ILE A 140 -13.54 -9.03 -4.65
CA ILE A 140 -12.83 -8.65 -3.43
C ILE A 140 -11.97 -7.40 -3.68
N LEU A 141 -11.20 -7.35 -4.79
CA LEU A 141 -10.43 -6.15 -5.13
C LEU A 141 -11.32 -4.93 -5.33
N ARG A 142 -12.51 -5.11 -5.94
CA ARG A 142 -13.49 -4.04 -6.10
C ARG A 142 -13.98 -3.54 -4.75
N ASP A 143 -14.27 -4.43 -3.81
CA ASP A 143 -14.71 -4.07 -2.47
C ASP A 143 -13.62 -3.36 -1.67
N TRP A 144 -12.38 -3.82 -1.77
CA TRP A 144 -11.24 -3.09 -1.18
C TRP A 144 -11.04 -1.70 -1.80
N SER A 145 -11.39 -1.57 -3.08
CA SER A 145 -11.30 -0.27 -3.78
C SER A 145 -12.29 0.76 -3.25
N ASN A 146 -13.56 0.39 -3.03
CA ASN A 146 -14.63 1.35 -2.69
C ASN A 146 -15.84 0.71 -2.01
N GLY A 147 -15.72 -0.45 -1.40
CA GLY A 147 -16.83 -1.18 -0.82
C GLY A 147 -16.68 -1.55 0.67
N LEU A 148 -15.72 -0.95 1.41
CA LEU A 148 -15.56 -1.22 2.83
C LEU A 148 -16.73 -0.65 3.64
N THR A 149 -17.27 -1.43 4.58
CA THR A 149 -18.44 -1.02 5.38
C THR A 149 -18.07 -0.12 6.56
N LEU A 150 -16.87 -0.26 7.11
CA LEU A 150 -16.33 0.54 8.21
C LEU A 150 -17.33 0.70 9.37
N VAL A 151 -17.86 -0.44 9.85
CA VAL A 151 -18.87 -0.48 10.94
C VAL A 151 -18.22 -0.03 12.25
N ASP A 152 -18.91 0.83 13.01
CA ASP A 152 -18.40 1.41 14.27
C ASP A 152 -17.91 0.35 15.24
N LYS A 153 -18.69 -0.71 15.43
CA LYS A 153 -18.34 -1.82 16.33
C LYS A 153 -17.01 -2.48 15.93
N GLU A 154 -16.81 -2.71 14.64
CA GLU A 154 -15.58 -3.34 14.13
C GLU A 154 -14.39 -2.40 14.27
N ILE A 155 -14.59 -1.09 14.05
CA ILE A 155 -13.57 -0.07 14.31
C ILE A 155 -13.12 -0.11 15.77
N ASP A 156 -14.08 -0.16 16.72
CA ASP A 156 -13.73 -0.19 18.15
C ASP A 156 -12.98 -1.47 18.55
N GLN A 157 -13.34 -2.61 17.99
CA GLN A 157 -12.62 -3.87 18.22
C GLN A 157 -11.19 -3.81 17.66
N GLU A 158 -11.02 -3.23 16.47
CA GLU A 158 -9.72 -3.15 15.81
C GLU A 158 -8.71 -2.25 16.53
N ARG A 159 -9.16 -1.24 17.29
CA ARG A 159 -8.26 -0.42 18.12
C ARG A 159 -7.39 -1.28 19.04
N GLY A 160 -7.99 -2.30 19.66
CA GLY A 160 -7.27 -3.25 20.52
C GLY A 160 -6.23 -4.08 19.78
N VAL A 161 -6.52 -4.48 18.54
CA VAL A 161 -5.59 -5.24 17.68
C VAL A 161 -4.38 -4.38 17.30
N ILE A 162 -4.61 -3.14 16.86
CA ILE A 162 -3.53 -2.19 16.55
C ILE A 162 -2.65 -1.92 17.78
N HIS A 163 -3.25 -1.79 18.98
CA HIS A 163 -2.50 -1.65 20.22
C HIS A 163 -1.58 -2.85 20.49
N GLN A 164 -2.08 -4.07 20.32
CA GLN A 164 -1.26 -5.27 20.51
C GLN A 164 -0.11 -5.31 19.51
N GLU A 165 -0.36 -4.97 18.26
CA GLU A 165 0.67 -4.90 17.24
C GLU A 165 1.74 -3.85 17.59
N TRP A 166 1.34 -2.65 18.01
CA TRP A 166 2.25 -1.62 18.47
C TRP A 166 3.13 -2.11 19.63
N GLN A 167 2.54 -2.80 20.61
CA GLN A 167 3.29 -3.38 21.74
C GLN A 167 4.32 -4.41 21.26
N MET A 168 3.95 -5.32 20.35
CA MET A 168 4.85 -6.33 19.82
C MET A 168 6.01 -5.74 19.01
N ARG A 169 5.77 -4.64 18.31
CA ARG A 169 6.81 -3.92 17.55
C ARG A 169 7.69 -3.04 18.41
N THR A 170 7.26 -2.68 19.62
CA THR A 170 8.03 -1.81 20.52
C THR A 170 9.28 -2.52 21.05
N SER A 171 10.44 -2.02 20.66
CA SER A 171 11.75 -2.53 21.06
C SER A 171 12.75 -1.39 21.27
N ALA A 172 13.92 -1.66 21.83
CA ALA A 172 14.99 -0.67 21.92
C ALA A 172 15.42 -0.16 20.54
N SER A 173 15.56 -1.08 19.57
CA SER A 173 15.90 -0.76 18.19
C SER A 173 14.83 0.12 17.53
N MET A 174 13.55 -0.19 17.74
CA MET A 174 12.46 0.60 17.18
C MET A 174 12.44 2.02 17.76
N ARG A 175 12.64 2.18 19.07
CA ARG A 175 12.74 3.51 19.68
C ARG A 175 13.91 4.34 19.17
N ILE A 176 15.05 3.69 18.87
CA ILE A 176 16.20 4.35 18.24
C ILE A 176 15.83 4.77 16.81
N PHE A 177 15.23 3.87 16.05
CA PHE A 177 14.78 4.14 14.68
C PHE A 177 13.84 5.34 14.62
N GLU A 178 12.80 5.36 15.44
CA GLU A 178 11.83 6.46 15.53
C GLU A 178 12.49 7.83 15.84
N ARG A 179 13.51 7.83 16.72
CA ARG A 179 14.23 9.05 17.07
C ARG A 179 15.23 9.51 15.99
N THR A 180 15.75 8.59 15.21
CA THR A 180 16.75 8.89 14.18
C THR A 180 16.14 9.20 12.82
N LEU A 181 14.92 8.70 12.56
CA LEU A 181 14.24 8.87 11.29
C LEU A 181 14.03 10.36 10.90
N PRO A 182 13.58 11.25 11.80
CA PRO A 182 13.48 12.69 11.49
C PRO A 182 14.84 13.35 11.17
N LEU A 183 15.93 12.80 11.70
CA LEU A 183 17.29 13.30 11.40
C LEU A 183 17.78 12.86 10.02
N GLN A 184 17.29 11.70 9.55
CA GLN A 184 17.60 11.18 8.19
C GLN A 184 16.79 11.91 7.12
N TYR A 185 15.56 12.34 7.45
CA TYR A 185 14.63 13.02 6.54
C TYR A 185 14.18 14.37 7.13
N PRO A 186 15.09 15.33 7.33
CA PRO A 186 14.76 16.59 8.00
C PRO A 186 13.76 17.42 7.19
N GLY A 187 12.67 17.85 7.85
CA GLY A 187 11.62 18.65 7.24
C GLY A 187 10.71 17.88 6.27
N SER A 188 10.80 16.55 6.24
CA SER A 188 9.97 15.70 5.39
C SER A 188 9.02 14.86 6.26
N LYS A 189 7.78 14.72 5.81
CA LYS A 189 6.81 13.79 6.40
C LYS A 189 7.32 12.33 6.44
N TYR A 190 8.25 11.93 5.57
CA TYR A 190 8.89 10.60 5.63
C TYR A 190 9.59 10.33 6.98
N GLY A 191 10.11 11.38 7.62
CA GLY A 191 10.74 11.28 8.93
C GLY A 191 9.75 11.13 10.10
N GLU A 192 8.46 11.41 9.88
CA GLU A 192 7.50 11.61 10.97
C GLU A 192 6.26 10.70 10.85
N ARG A 193 6.03 10.08 9.69
CA ARG A 193 4.80 9.32 9.37
C ARG A 193 5.06 7.82 9.29
N LEU A 194 5.44 7.21 10.42
CA LEU A 194 5.45 5.74 10.49
C LEU A 194 4.02 5.21 10.43
N PRO A 195 3.75 4.16 9.63
CA PRO A 195 2.39 3.65 9.41
C PRO A 195 1.65 3.22 10.68
N ILE A 196 2.36 2.72 11.68
CA ILE A 196 1.73 2.33 12.98
C ILE A 196 1.04 3.52 13.66
N GLY A 197 1.40 4.74 13.30
CA GLY A 197 0.78 5.97 13.79
C GLY A 197 1.05 6.29 15.25
N LEU A 198 0.13 7.03 15.83
CA LEU A 198 0.14 7.42 17.25
C LEU A 198 -1.03 6.76 17.95
N MET A 199 -0.77 6.05 19.05
CA MET A 199 -1.82 5.40 19.83
C MET A 199 -2.83 6.40 20.40
N SER A 200 -2.39 7.61 20.75
CA SER A 200 -3.30 8.70 21.16
C SER A 200 -4.30 9.11 20.06
N VAL A 201 -3.95 8.94 18.79
CA VAL A 201 -4.87 9.15 17.65
C VAL A 201 -5.72 7.90 17.45
N VAL A 202 -5.09 6.71 17.38
CA VAL A 202 -5.77 5.42 17.20
C VAL A 202 -6.90 5.22 18.21
N ASP A 203 -6.70 5.62 19.46
CA ASP A 203 -7.70 5.47 20.51
C ASP A 203 -8.86 6.46 20.41
N ASN A 204 -8.64 7.63 19.79
CA ASN A 204 -9.56 8.76 19.94
C ASN A 204 -10.13 9.31 18.63
N PHE A 205 -9.64 8.86 17.45
CA PHE A 205 -10.21 9.33 16.18
C PHE A 205 -11.71 8.98 16.11
N LYS A 206 -12.47 9.86 15.44
CA LYS A 206 -13.91 9.65 15.26
C LYS A 206 -14.15 8.76 14.02
N TYR A 207 -15.18 7.92 14.08
CA TYR A 207 -15.51 6.99 12.99
C TYR A 207 -15.56 7.67 11.61
N ASN A 208 -16.14 8.88 11.56
CA ASN A 208 -16.23 9.64 10.33
C ASN A 208 -14.86 10.10 9.81
N GLU A 209 -13.87 10.34 10.68
CA GLU A 209 -12.50 10.69 10.24
C GLU A 209 -11.88 9.54 9.43
N LEU A 210 -12.11 8.28 9.83
CA LEU A 210 -11.67 7.11 9.09
C LEU A 210 -12.44 6.97 7.75
N ARG A 211 -13.77 7.15 7.78
CA ARG A 211 -14.60 7.10 6.57
C ARG A 211 -14.24 8.20 5.59
N ASP A 212 -14.04 9.42 6.07
CA ASP A 212 -13.62 10.57 5.25
C ASP A 212 -12.25 10.35 4.64
N TYR A 213 -11.31 9.76 5.41
CA TYR A 213 -9.99 9.36 4.91
C TYR A 213 -10.12 8.32 3.79
N TYR A 214 -10.95 7.29 3.99
CA TYR A 214 -11.22 6.26 2.99
C TYR A 214 -11.80 6.87 1.70
N HIS A 215 -12.88 7.62 1.78
CA HIS A 215 -13.53 8.22 0.61
C HIS A 215 -12.64 9.25 -0.11
N LYS A 216 -11.77 9.94 0.62
CA LYS A 216 -10.83 10.90 0.03
C LYS A 216 -9.75 10.21 -0.81
N TRP A 217 -9.22 9.10 -0.34
CA TRP A 217 -8.00 8.53 -0.90
C TRP A 217 -8.23 7.26 -1.72
N TYR A 218 -9.25 6.46 -1.39
CA TYR A 218 -9.56 5.21 -2.08
C TYR A 218 -10.52 5.47 -3.24
N HIS A 219 -9.95 5.83 -4.36
CA HIS A 219 -10.68 6.06 -5.61
C HIS A 219 -9.85 5.57 -6.81
N PRO A 220 -10.50 5.20 -7.93
CA PRO A 220 -9.85 4.55 -9.06
C PRO A 220 -8.60 5.28 -9.61
N GLY A 221 -8.57 6.63 -9.56
CA GLY A 221 -7.43 7.43 -10.02
C GLY A 221 -6.16 7.25 -9.19
N ASN A 222 -6.28 6.76 -7.95
CA ASN A 222 -5.17 6.46 -7.04
C ASN A 222 -4.85 4.97 -6.96
N GLN A 223 -5.48 4.13 -7.79
CA GLN A 223 -5.43 2.68 -7.65
C GLN A 223 -4.88 1.99 -8.89
N ALA A 224 -4.23 0.86 -8.66
CA ALA A 224 -3.86 -0.07 -9.71
C ALA A 224 -4.17 -1.51 -9.32
N ILE A 225 -4.74 -2.28 -10.24
CA ILE A 225 -4.93 -3.72 -10.11
C ILE A 225 -3.79 -4.42 -10.86
N ILE A 226 -3.21 -5.44 -10.23
CA ILE A 226 -2.19 -6.29 -10.84
C ILE A 226 -2.67 -7.73 -10.75
N VAL A 227 -2.67 -8.44 -11.89
CA VAL A 227 -2.99 -9.87 -11.97
C VAL A 227 -1.87 -10.60 -12.69
N VAL A 228 -1.36 -11.65 -12.03
CA VAL A 228 -0.27 -12.46 -12.54
C VAL A 228 -0.65 -13.94 -12.49
#